data_8df89d8856ca9c9476e932fbcdeff564
#
_entry.id   8df89d8856ca9c9476e932fbcdeff564
#
_cell.length_a   1.000
_cell.length_b   1.000
_cell.length_c   1.000
_cell.angle_alpha   90.00
_cell.angle_beta   90.00
_cell.angle_gamma   90.00
#
_symmetry.space_group_name_H-M   'P 1'
#
loop_
_entity.id
_entity.type
_entity.pdbx_description
1 polymer ?
#
loop_
_entity_poly.entity_id
_entity_poly.type
_entity_poly.pdbx_seq_one_letter_code
_entity_poly.pdbx_strand_id
1 'polypeptide(L)'
;MKFRTPMKSIEYNGIERPEHTPDMISELKTDEVFVFGSNLEGMHGSGAAYTAFKKFGAAMGCGVGHRGQSYAIPTMHGGVEDIRPYVDEFIRYAAEHPELFFYVTRVGCGIAGFKDREISPLFAEARELKNVCLPKGWR
;
A
#
# COMPACT_ATOMS: atom_id res chain seq x y z
N MET A 1 23.84 7.24 -26.14
CA MET A 1 23.50 6.58 -24.89
C MET A 1 22.54 7.41 -24.11
N LYS A 2 21.54 6.78 -23.58
CA LYS A 2 20.54 7.46 -22.79
C LYS A 2 20.86 7.33 -21.30
N PHE A 3 21.02 8.45 -20.64
CA PHE A 3 21.24 8.45 -19.21
C PHE A 3 19.92 8.56 -18.47
N ARG A 4 19.73 7.70 -17.50
CA ARG A 4 18.62 7.83 -16.58
C ARG A 4 19.16 8.23 -15.23
N THR A 5 18.46 9.10 -14.56
CA THR A 5 18.68 9.30 -13.13
C THR A 5 18.34 7.96 -12.46
N PRO A 6 19.30 7.35 -11.75
CA PRO A 6 18.99 6.10 -11.06
C PRO A 6 17.81 6.28 -10.12
N MET A 7 16.91 5.30 -10.10
CA MET A 7 15.88 5.29 -9.08
C MET A 7 16.55 5.17 -7.73
N LYS A 8 16.22 6.05 -6.81
CA LYS A 8 16.73 5.98 -5.46
C LYS A 8 16.22 4.70 -4.81
N SER A 9 17.09 4.06 -4.05
CA SER A 9 16.76 2.84 -3.36
C SER A 9 17.12 2.95 -1.89
N ILE A 10 16.50 2.10 -1.10
CA ILE A 10 16.82 1.90 0.31
C ILE A 10 17.16 0.44 0.50
N GLU A 11 17.90 0.13 1.56
CA GLU A 11 18.14 -1.25 1.95
C GLU A 11 17.26 -1.60 3.14
N TYR A 12 16.55 -2.71 3.02
CA TYR A 12 15.77 -3.25 4.14
C TYR A 12 15.88 -4.77 4.15
N ASN A 13 16.23 -5.31 5.31
CA ASN A 13 16.46 -6.75 5.50
C ASN A 13 17.46 -7.32 4.46
N GLY A 14 18.53 -6.55 4.18
CA GLY A 14 19.59 -6.97 3.28
C GLY A 14 19.25 -6.91 1.79
N ILE A 15 18.12 -6.33 1.44
CA ILE A 15 17.66 -6.24 0.06
C ILE A 15 17.46 -4.78 -0.31
N GLU A 16 17.96 -4.38 -1.49
CA GLU A 16 17.70 -3.05 -2.03
C GLU A 16 16.27 -3.00 -2.58
N ARG A 17 15.55 -1.95 -2.21
CA ARG A 17 14.16 -1.73 -2.60
C ARG A 17 13.96 -0.29 -3.05
N PRO A 18 12.95 -0.01 -3.89
CA PRO A 18 12.67 1.36 -4.29
C PRO A 18 12.37 2.27 -3.10
N GLU A 19 12.82 3.52 -3.17
CA GLU A 19 12.54 4.52 -2.15
C GLU A 19 11.06 4.89 -2.09
N HIS A 20 10.40 4.88 -3.25
CA HIS A 20 8.96 5.14 -3.38
C HIS A 20 8.28 3.95 -4.02
N THR A 21 7.00 3.76 -3.68
CA THR A 21 6.20 2.71 -4.30
C THR A 21 6.17 2.91 -5.82
N PRO A 22 6.60 1.91 -6.61
CA PRO A 22 6.49 2.01 -8.07
C PRO A 22 5.03 2.14 -8.52
N ASP A 23 4.79 2.86 -9.61
CA ASP A 23 3.44 3.04 -10.14
C ASP A 23 2.82 1.72 -10.59
N MET A 24 3.66 0.80 -11.07
CA MET A 24 3.21 -0.52 -11.52
C MET A 24 4.03 -1.58 -10.80
N ILE A 25 3.35 -2.45 -10.07
CA ILE A 25 3.96 -3.60 -9.42
C ILE A 25 3.39 -4.87 -10.02
N SER A 26 4.22 -5.62 -10.71
CA SER A 26 3.83 -6.89 -11.33
C SER A 26 4.31 -8.11 -10.57
N GLU A 27 5.31 -7.94 -9.72
CA GLU A 27 5.92 -9.03 -8.95
C GLU A 27 6.31 -8.53 -7.57
N LEU A 28 6.31 -9.42 -6.60
CA LEU A 28 6.75 -9.16 -5.23
C LEU A 28 7.76 -10.21 -4.79
N LYS A 29 8.74 -9.78 -3.99
CA LYS A 29 9.58 -10.73 -3.26
C LYS A 29 8.77 -11.38 -2.15
N THR A 30 9.25 -12.49 -1.63
CA THR A 30 8.48 -13.31 -0.68
C THR A 30 8.09 -12.57 0.60
N ASP A 31 8.87 -11.56 1.00
CA ASP A 31 8.58 -10.77 2.19
C ASP A 31 7.85 -9.46 1.90
N GLU A 32 7.47 -9.23 0.65
CA GLU A 32 6.82 -7.98 0.23
C GLU A 32 5.31 -8.11 0.21
N VAL A 33 4.63 -7.04 0.60
CA VAL A 33 3.17 -6.98 0.71
C VAL A 33 2.65 -5.77 -0.07
N PHE A 34 1.63 -6.00 -0.88
CA PHE A 34 0.98 -5.00 -1.72
C PHE A 34 -0.21 -4.40 -0.94
N VAL A 35 -0.13 -3.13 -0.59
CA VAL A 35 -1.18 -2.44 0.18
C VAL A 35 -2.07 -1.67 -0.79
N PHE A 36 -3.37 -1.94 -0.76
CA PHE A 36 -4.31 -1.41 -1.75
C PHE A 36 -5.59 -0.90 -1.12
N GLY A 37 -6.27 0.01 -1.84
CA GLY A 37 -7.58 0.50 -1.44
C GLY A 37 -8.68 -0.50 -1.80
N SER A 38 -9.54 -0.80 -0.84
CA SER A 38 -10.60 -1.79 -0.98
C SER A 38 -11.96 -1.22 -0.58
N ASN A 39 -12.96 -2.09 -0.49
CA ASN A 39 -14.25 -1.82 0.11
C ASN A 39 -14.54 -2.88 1.18
N LEU A 40 -15.45 -2.58 2.10
CA LEU A 40 -15.75 -3.48 3.22
C LEU A 40 -16.34 -4.81 2.76
N GLU A 41 -17.02 -4.82 1.61
CA GLU A 41 -17.58 -6.05 1.04
C GLU A 41 -16.49 -6.94 0.45
N GLY A 42 -15.29 -6.40 0.24
CA GLY A 42 -14.18 -7.17 -0.32
C GLY A 42 -14.35 -7.50 -1.80
N MET A 43 -15.06 -6.65 -2.52
CA MET A 43 -15.26 -6.84 -3.97
C MET A 43 -14.09 -6.21 -4.72
N HIS A 44 -13.16 -7.04 -5.17
CA HIS A 44 -11.92 -6.61 -5.81
C HIS A 44 -12.05 -6.65 -7.33
N GLY A 45 -12.94 -5.82 -7.87
CA GLY A 45 -13.33 -5.89 -9.29
C GLY A 45 -12.50 -5.07 -10.25
N SER A 46 -11.70 -4.10 -9.77
CA SER A 46 -10.94 -3.23 -10.68
C SER A 46 -9.75 -2.60 -9.96
N GLY A 47 -8.85 -1.99 -10.76
CA GLY A 47 -7.71 -1.23 -10.26
C GLY A 47 -6.74 -2.07 -9.45
N ALA A 48 -6.14 -1.44 -8.43
CA ALA A 48 -5.17 -2.11 -7.56
C ALA A 48 -5.80 -3.30 -6.83
N ALA A 49 -7.07 -3.21 -6.45
CA ALA A 49 -7.77 -4.31 -5.79
C ALA A 49 -7.85 -5.55 -6.68
N TYR A 50 -8.12 -5.35 -7.97
CA TYR A 50 -8.16 -6.47 -8.93
C TYR A 50 -6.77 -7.08 -9.09
N THR A 51 -5.74 -6.26 -9.18
CA THR A 51 -4.34 -6.72 -9.25
C THR A 51 -3.99 -7.53 -8.00
N ALA A 52 -4.37 -7.05 -6.82
CA ALA A 52 -4.12 -7.76 -5.57
C ALA A 52 -4.81 -9.13 -5.56
N PHE A 53 -6.06 -9.17 -6.04
CA PHE A 53 -6.82 -10.43 -6.13
C PHE A 53 -6.18 -11.40 -7.11
N LYS A 54 -5.81 -10.94 -8.30
CA LYS A 54 -5.28 -11.81 -9.34
C LYS A 54 -3.86 -12.28 -9.08
N LYS A 55 -3.03 -11.46 -8.42
CA LYS A 55 -1.59 -11.72 -8.34
C LYS A 55 -1.05 -11.89 -6.92
N PHE A 56 -1.66 -11.27 -5.92
CA PHE A 56 -1.06 -11.15 -4.60
C PHE A 56 -1.89 -11.73 -3.46
N GLY A 57 -2.83 -12.58 -3.79
CA GLY A 57 -3.53 -13.39 -2.79
C GLY A 57 -4.65 -12.69 -2.04
N ALA A 58 -5.08 -11.51 -2.47
CA ALA A 58 -6.27 -10.90 -1.89
C ALA A 58 -7.49 -11.78 -2.15
N ALA A 59 -8.36 -11.91 -1.16
CA ALA A 59 -9.51 -12.79 -1.25
C ALA A 59 -10.80 -11.98 -1.44
N MET A 60 -11.67 -12.44 -2.33
CA MET A 60 -13.02 -11.88 -2.44
C MET A 60 -13.75 -12.04 -1.12
N GLY A 61 -14.46 -11.00 -0.70
CA GLY A 61 -15.14 -10.98 0.58
C GLY A 61 -14.28 -10.52 1.75
N CYS A 62 -12.98 -10.28 1.53
CA CYS A 62 -12.04 -9.83 2.56
C CYS A 62 -11.56 -8.41 2.23
N GLY A 63 -12.25 -7.42 2.78
CA GLY A 63 -11.98 -6.01 2.51
C GLY A 63 -11.04 -5.31 3.47
N VAL A 64 -10.56 -5.99 4.51
CA VAL A 64 -9.69 -5.41 5.54
C VAL A 64 -8.57 -6.38 5.88
N GLY A 65 -7.34 -5.88 5.92
CA GLY A 65 -6.21 -6.58 6.51
C GLY A 65 -5.42 -7.44 5.55
N HIS A 66 -4.53 -8.23 6.13
CA HIS A 66 -3.50 -9.00 5.42
C HIS A 66 -4.07 -10.33 4.90
N ARG A 67 -3.89 -10.55 3.58
CA ARG A 67 -4.22 -11.82 2.92
C ARG A 67 -3.16 -12.12 1.86
N GLY A 68 -2.50 -13.27 1.99
CA GLY A 68 -1.41 -13.61 1.08
C GLY A 68 -0.31 -12.56 1.12
N GLN A 69 0.00 -11.97 -0.02
CA GLN A 69 0.96 -10.86 -0.12
C GLN A 69 0.25 -9.53 -0.35
N SER A 70 -0.94 -9.36 0.22
CA SER A 70 -1.71 -8.13 0.08
C SER A 70 -2.23 -7.67 1.44
N TYR A 71 -2.51 -6.38 1.53
CA TYR A 71 -3.13 -5.77 2.71
C TYR A 71 -4.20 -4.78 2.23
N ALA A 72 -5.44 -4.99 2.64
CA ALA A 72 -6.57 -4.20 2.18
C ALA A 72 -6.92 -3.09 3.18
N ILE A 73 -7.07 -1.87 2.65
CA ILE A 73 -7.51 -0.71 3.42
C ILE A 73 -8.81 -0.20 2.77
N PRO A 74 -9.97 -0.35 3.43
CA PRO A 74 -11.23 0.11 2.82
C PRO A 74 -11.26 1.64 2.71
N THR A 75 -11.61 2.13 1.52
CA THR A 75 -11.61 3.56 1.19
C THR A 75 -12.91 4.06 0.59
N MET A 76 -13.93 3.19 0.49
CA MET A 76 -15.16 3.49 -0.23
C MET A 76 -16.35 3.84 0.67
N HIS A 77 -16.12 4.06 1.96
CA HIS A 77 -17.20 4.19 2.94
C HIS A 77 -17.06 5.48 3.74
N GLY A 78 -17.48 6.60 3.14
CA GLY A 78 -17.48 7.88 3.82
C GLY A 78 -16.30 8.76 3.41
N GLY A 79 -15.85 9.60 4.34
CA GLY A 79 -14.77 10.56 4.11
C GLY A 79 -13.44 10.08 4.66
N VAL A 80 -12.48 11.01 4.66
CA VAL A 80 -11.11 10.77 5.13
C VAL A 80 -11.10 10.21 6.54
N GLU A 81 -11.93 10.75 7.43
CA GLU A 81 -11.94 10.31 8.83
C GLU A 81 -12.48 8.88 9.01
N ASP A 82 -13.23 8.38 8.03
CA ASP A 82 -13.69 7.00 8.05
C ASP A 82 -12.60 6.03 7.61
N ILE A 83 -11.61 6.54 6.87
CA ILE A 83 -10.45 5.76 6.42
C ILE A 83 -9.38 5.70 7.51
N ARG A 84 -9.25 6.75 8.31
CA ARG A 84 -8.19 6.90 9.31
C ARG A 84 -8.02 5.69 10.22
N PRO A 85 -9.07 5.11 10.82
CA PRO A 85 -8.88 3.95 11.71
C PRO A 85 -8.21 2.76 11.01
N TYR A 86 -8.53 2.56 9.72
CA TYR A 86 -7.96 1.44 8.96
C TYR A 86 -6.51 1.70 8.59
N VAL A 87 -6.14 2.96 8.35
CA VAL A 87 -4.74 3.33 8.13
C VAL A 87 -3.94 3.18 9.42
N ASP A 88 -4.49 3.63 10.55
CA ASP A 88 -3.83 3.49 11.85
C ASP A 88 -3.60 2.01 12.20
N GLU A 89 -4.57 1.16 11.91
CA GLU A 89 -4.44 -0.28 12.11
C GLU A 89 -3.34 -0.87 11.21
N PHE A 90 -3.27 -0.43 9.94
CA PHE A 90 -2.21 -0.85 9.05
C PHE A 90 -0.83 -0.44 9.58
N ILE A 91 -0.69 0.80 10.04
CA ILE A 91 0.59 1.30 10.55
C ILE A 91 1.03 0.46 11.77
N ARG A 92 0.10 0.15 12.66
CA ARG A 92 0.39 -0.71 13.81
C ARG A 92 0.81 -2.11 13.35
N TYR A 93 0.09 -2.66 12.38
CA TYR A 93 0.41 -3.97 11.82
C TYR A 93 1.82 -3.99 11.23
N ALA A 94 2.16 -2.98 10.45
CA ALA A 94 3.48 -2.88 9.83
C ALA A 94 4.59 -2.77 10.89
N ALA A 95 4.36 -1.99 11.94
CA ALA A 95 5.31 -1.84 13.04
C ALA A 95 5.54 -3.16 13.78
N GLU A 96 4.51 -4.00 13.86
CA GLU A 96 4.60 -5.30 14.52
C GLU A 96 5.16 -6.41 13.62
N HIS A 97 5.37 -6.12 12.33
CA HIS A 97 5.85 -7.09 11.35
C HIS A 97 7.10 -6.59 10.62
N PRO A 98 8.22 -6.41 11.35
CA PRO A 98 9.46 -5.94 10.72
C PRO A 98 10.06 -6.94 9.74
N GLU A 99 9.60 -8.18 9.73
CA GLU A 99 10.02 -9.20 8.77
C GLU A 99 9.40 -8.95 7.38
N LEU A 100 8.38 -8.10 7.29
CA LEU A 100 7.69 -7.79 6.04
C LEU A 100 8.04 -6.39 5.55
N PHE A 101 7.95 -6.19 4.24
CA PHE A 101 8.13 -4.89 3.61
C PHE A 101 6.86 -4.54 2.82
N PHE A 102 6.28 -3.37 3.07
CA PHE A 102 4.98 -2.99 2.54
C PHE A 102 5.11 -1.93 1.47
N TYR A 103 4.55 -2.19 0.28
CA TYR A 103 4.40 -1.19 -0.76
C TYR A 103 3.00 -0.59 -0.67
N VAL A 104 2.89 0.63 -0.18
CA VAL A 104 1.61 1.33 -0.12
C VAL A 104 1.33 1.98 -1.47
N THR A 105 0.23 1.58 -2.11
CA THR A 105 -0.23 2.25 -3.33
C THR A 105 -1.00 3.52 -2.95
N ARG A 106 -1.44 4.31 -3.95
CA ARG A 106 -2.21 5.53 -3.70
C ARG A 106 -3.65 5.18 -3.30
N VAL A 107 -3.79 4.59 -2.14
CA VAL A 107 -5.08 4.13 -1.63
C VAL A 107 -6.08 5.29 -1.57
N GLY A 108 -7.31 5.04 -2.00
CA GLY A 108 -8.36 6.06 -2.01
C GLY A 108 -8.28 7.07 -3.13
N CYS A 109 -7.21 7.09 -3.93
CA CYS A 109 -7.00 8.10 -4.97
C CYS A 109 -7.46 7.65 -6.36
N GLY A 110 -8.00 6.45 -6.48
CA GLY A 110 -8.59 5.95 -7.71
C GLY A 110 -10.10 6.11 -7.72
N ILE A 111 -10.81 4.98 -7.73
CA ILE A 111 -12.28 4.96 -7.80
C ILE A 111 -12.93 5.76 -6.65
N ALA A 112 -12.35 5.70 -5.44
CA ALA A 112 -12.89 6.42 -4.30
C ALA A 112 -12.82 7.94 -4.46
N GLY A 113 -11.93 8.44 -5.33
CA GLY A 113 -11.93 9.83 -5.74
C GLY A 113 -11.23 10.82 -4.82
N PHE A 114 -10.52 10.36 -3.81
CA PHE A 114 -9.76 11.25 -2.94
C PHE A 114 -8.48 11.73 -3.64
N LYS A 115 -7.93 12.85 -3.17
CA LYS A 115 -6.69 13.40 -3.67
C LYS A 115 -5.54 13.01 -2.75
N ASP A 116 -4.32 12.97 -3.30
CA ASP A 116 -3.13 12.66 -2.52
C ASP A 116 -3.04 13.50 -1.26
N ARG A 117 -3.33 14.81 -1.36
CA ARG A 117 -3.25 15.73 -0.22
C ARG A 117 -4.27 15.42 0.87
N GLU A 118 -5.31 14.66 0.54
CA GLU A 118 -6.33 14.25 1.52
C GLU A 118 -5.95 12.96 2.24
N ILE A 119 -5.27 12.07 1.57
CA ILE A 119 -4.96 10.72 2.08
C ILE A 119 -3.55 10.66 2.68
N SER A 120 -2.57 11.30 2.03
CA SER A 120 -1.18 11.17 2.48
C SER A 120 -0.96 11.55 3.95
N PRO A 121 -1.64 12.58 4.51
CA PRO A 121 -1.45 12.90 5.93
C PRO A 121 -1.84 11.77 6.87
N LEU A 122 -2.74 10.86 6.46
CA LEU A 122 -3.12 9.72 7.28
C LEU A 122 -1.95 8.78 7.52
N PHE A 123 -0.96 8.78 6.62
CA PHE A 123 0.21 7.93 6.68
C PHE A 123 1.42 8.62 7.34
N ALA A 124 1.22 9.74 8.02
CA ALA A 124 2.32 10.51 8.59
C ALA A 124 3.21 9.65 9.52
N GLU A 125 2.61 8.85 10.37
CA GLU A 125 3.36 7.99 11.29
C GLU A 125 4.11 6.86 10.56
N ALA A 126 3.62 6.45 9.41
CA ALA A 126 4.28 5.43 8.60
C ALA A 126 5.63 5.91 8.06
N ARG A 127 5.85 7.22 7.99
CA ARG A 127 7.11 7.80 7.54
C ARG A 127 8.28 7.40 8.43
N GLU A 128 8.01 7.04 9.67
CA GLU A 128 9.04 6.60 10.63
C GLU A 128 9.36 5.12 10.48
N LEU A 129 8.55 4.36 9.74
CA LEU A 129 8.74 2.92 9.58
C LEU A 129 9.56 2.64 8.33
N LYS A 130 10.71 1.96 8.53
CA LYS A 130 11.62 1.63 7.43
C LYS A 130 11.08 0.54 6.51
N ASN A 131 10.12 -0.25 6.98
CA ASN A 131 9.51 -1.33 6.22
C ASN A 131 8.23 -0.91 5.49
N VAL A 132 7.94 0.39 5.45
CA VAL A 132 6.79 0.92 4.71
C VAL A 132 7.29 1.85 3.61
N CYS A 133 7.03 1.46 2.37
CA CYS A 133 7.33 2.25 1.19
C CYS A 133 6.06 2.99 0.78
N LEU A 134 6.15 4.31 0.66
CA LEU A 134 5.01 5.17 0.34
C LEU A 134 5.11 5.68 -1.10
N PRO A 135 3.99 6.06 -1.71
CA PRO A 135 4.01 6.71 -3.02
C PRO A 135 4.85 7.98 -3.00
N LYS A 136 5.38 8.35 -4.17
CA LYS A 136 6.14 9.59 -4.30
C LYS A 136 5.27 10.76 -3.88
N GLY A 137 5.83 11.62 -3.03
CA GLY A 137 5.11 12.79 -2.51
C GLY A 137 4.35 12.54 -1.21
N TRP A 138 4.28 11.30 -0.74
CA TRP A 138 3.61 10.98 0.52
C TRP A 138 4.53 10.97 1.73
N ARG A 139 5.83 11.05 1.52
CA ARG A 139 6.81 11.11 2.60
C ARG A 139 7.11 12.53 3.04
#